data_34eb821d2a35a086f517b4b6d53889ca
#
_entry.id   34eb821d2a35a086f517b4b6d53889ca
#
_cell.length_a   1.000
_cell.length_b   1.000
_cell.length_c   1.000
_cell.angle_alpha   90.00
_cell.angle_beta   90.00
_cell.angle_gamma   90.00
#
_symmetry.space_group_name_H-M   'P 1'
#
loop_
_entity.id
_entity.type
_entity.pdbx_description
1 polymer ?
#
loop_
_entity_poly.entity_id
_entity_poly.type
_entity_poly.pdbx_seq_one_letter_code
_entity_poly.pdbx_strand_id
1 'polypeptide(L)'
;MTKIRVLLVEDEQTLAMIIKDTLDAQGFDITIAADGVEGLKKFAEVKPDVLVADIMMPEMDGFEMVRRIRQNDLLTPVLFLTARSAVNDVVKGFELGANDYLKKPFGIQELIVRIKALAHQATLYQSSQQPKRQQLLEIGKYNLNTATQHLSFAGLTEELSYRESEILRMLAVNRDHVVETKTILLKLWGNDSFFNSRSLQVFITKLRHKLARDESIKIINVRGIGYKLITEEL
;
A
#
# COMPACT_ATOMS: atom_id res chain seq x y z
N MET A 1 3.08 25.17 -2.87
CA MET A 1 2.90 23.74 -2.62
C MET A 1 2.70 23.07 -3.97
N THR A 2 3.45 22.04 -4.30
CA THR A 2 3.23 21.23 -5.50
C THR A 2 1.91 20.48 -5.37
N LYS A 3 1.11 20.48 -6.43
CA LYS A 3 -0.16 19.75 -6.46
C LYS A 3 0.13 18.24 -6.44
N ILE A 4 -0.72 17.45 -5.78
CA ILE A 4 -0.66 16.00 -5.81
C ILE A 4 -1.12 15.54 -7.21
N ARG A 5 -0.24 14.85 -7.93
CA ARG A 5 -0.53 14.29 -9.26
C ARG A 5 -1.22 12.95 -9.10
N VAL A 6 -2.40 12.82 -9.67
CA VAL A 6 -3.20 11.59 -9.62
C VAL A 6 -3.45 11.11 -11.05
N LEU A 7 -3.11 9.85 -11.32
CA LEU A 7 -3.57 9.17 -12.52
C LEU A 7 -4.84 8.39 -12.16
N LEU A 8 -5.95 8.78 -12.76
CA LEU A 8 -7.24 8.09 -12.66
C LEU A 8 -7.46 7.24 -13.90
N VAL A 9 -7.60 5.93 -13.72
CA VAL A 9 -7.91 4.98 -14.80
C VAL A 9 -9.30 4.42 -14.57
N GLU A 10 -10.24 4.85 -15.41
CA GLU A 10 -11.68 4.59 -15.27
C GLU A 10 -12.31 4.62 -16.66
N ASP A 11 -13.00 3.55 -17.04
CA ASP A 11 -13.64 3.43 -18.34
C ASP A 11 -15.02 4.12 -18.43
N GLU A 12 -15.67 4.34 -17.32
CA GLU A 12 -16.91 5.13 -17.27
C GLU A 12 -16.60 6.63 -17.33
N GLN A 13 -16.65 7.20 -18.53
CA GLN A 13 -16.27 8.58 -18.80
C GLN A 13 -16.98 9.61 -17.91
N THR A 14 -18.29 9.40 -17.65
CA THR A 14 -19.09 10.30 -16.79
C THR A 14 -18.54 10.33 -15.37
N LEU A 15 -18.25 9.15 -14.80
CA LEU A 15 -17.67 9.03 -13.47
C LEU A 15 -16.26 9.63 -13.42
N ALA A 16 -15.44 9.34 -14.42
CA ALA A 16 -14.09 9.89 -14.51
C ALA A 16 -14.06 11.41 -14.53
N MET A 17 -14.97 12.04 -15.30
CA MET A 17 -15.10 13.51 -15.35
C MET A 17 -15.57 14.11 -14.03
N ILE A 18 -16.58 13.53 -13.39
CA ILE A 18 -17.08 13.99 -12.07
C ILE A 18 -15.95 13.94 -11.03
N ILE A 19 -15.20 12.83 -11.00
CA ILE A 19 -14.05 12.67 -10.09
C ILE A 19 -12.99 13.73 -10.41
N LYS A 20 -12.64 13.91 -11.68
CA LYS A 20 -11.65 14.89 -12.12
C LYS A 20 -12.02 16.30 -11.68
N ASP A 21 -13.21 16.77 -12.05
CA ASP A 21 -13.65 18.14 -11.75
C ASP A 21 -13.65 18.42 -10.23
N THR A 22 -14.08 17.43 -9.44
CA THR A 22 -14.09 17.56 -8.00
C THR A 22 -12.69 17.60 -7.40
N LEU A 23 -11.78 16.73 -7.87
CA LEU A 23 -10.41 16.70 -7.39
C LEU A 23 -9.60 17.92 -7.85
N ASP A 24 -9.78 18.38 -9.10
CA ASP A 24 -9.16 19.61 -9.59
C ASP A 24 -9.56 20.81 -8.72
N ALA A 25 -10.87 20.92 -8.35
CA ALA A 25 -11.37 21.95 -7.43
C ALA A 25 -10.77 21.87 -6.02
N GLN A 26 -10.28 20.70 -5.61
CA GLN A 26 -9.59 20.48 -4.34
C GLN A 26 -8.06 20.65 -4.43
N GLY A 27 -7.56 21.09 -5.60
CA GLY A 27 -6.15 21.42 -5.79
C GLY A 27 -5.26 20.23 -6.17
N PHE A 28 -5.83 19.14 -6.66
CA PHE A 28 -5.06 18.04 -7.24
C PHE A 28 -4.70 18.35 -8.71
N ASP A 29 -3.83 17.54 -9.29
CA ASP A 29 -3.50 17.54 -10.72
C ASP A 29 -3.88 16.16 -11.28
N ILE A 30 -4.99 16.10 -12.06
CA ILE A 30 -5.62 14.84 -12.45
C ILE A 30 -5.41 14.57 -13.94
N THR A 31 -4.81 13.42 -14.21
CA THR A 31 -4.77 12.83 -15.54
C THR A 31 -5.73 11.65 -15.59
N ILE A 32 -6.56 11.56 -16.65
CA ILE A 32 -7.49 10.43 -16.86
C ILE A 32 -6.94 9.51 -17.95
N ALA A 33 -7.13 8.21 -17.77
CA ALA A 33 -7.00 7.18 -18.78
C ALA A 33 -8.28 6.35 -18.83
N ALA A 34 -8.68 5.89 -20.02
CA ALA A 34 -9.95 5.20 -20.23
C ALA A 34 -9.86 3.67 -20.06
N ASP A 35 -8.65 3.12 -20.04
CA ASP A 35 -8.39 1.68 -19.87
C ASP A 35 -6.97 1.43 -19.35
N GLY A 36 -6.64 0.17 -19.05
CA GLY A 36 -5.33 -0.18 -18.52
C GLY A 36 -4.16 0.00 -19.51
N VAL A 37 -4.41 -0.04 -20.83
CA VAL A 37 -3.37 0.17 -21.85
C VAL A 37 -2.95 1.63 -21.89
N GLU A 38 -3.93 2.52 -21.96
CA GLU A 38 -3.72 3.97 -21.85
C GLU A 38 -3.13 4.35 -20.49
N GLY A 39 -3.61 3.68 -19.43
CA GLY A 39 -3.12 3.83 -18.06
C GLY A 39 -1.62 3.57 -17.93
N LEU A 40 -1.11 2.48 -18.51
CA LEU A 40 0.33 2.18 -18.53
C LEU A 40 1.15 3.26 -19.23
N LYS A 41 0.68 3.73 -20.39
CA LYS A 41 1.36 4.78 -21.13
C LYS A 41 1.43 6.06 -20.33
N LYS A 42 0.29 6.52 -19.82
CA LYS A 42 0.20 7.76 -19.02
C LYS A 42 0.95 7.65 -17.69
N PHE A 43 1.00 6.48 -17.09
CA PHE A 43 1.77 6.26 -15.85
C PHE A 43 3.26 6.59 -16.06
N ALA A 44 3.84 6.11 -17.15
CA ALA A 44 5.25 6.38 -17.48
C ALA A 44 5.53 7.86 -17.78
N GLU A 45 4.56 8.55 -18.42
CA GLU A 45 4.67 9.96 -18.82
C GLU A 45 4.50 10.91 -17.62
N VAL A 46 3.43 10.69 -16.80
CA VAL A 46 3.01 11.60 -15.73
C VAL A 46 3.79 11.38 -14.45
N LYS A 47 4.22 10.14 -14.19
CA LYS A 47 4.83 9.73 -12.92
C LYS A 47 3.98 10.20 -11.74
N PRO A 48 2.78 9.65 -11.57
CA PRO A 48 1.82 10.13 -10.59
C PRO A 48 2.29 9.90 -9.16
N ASP A 49 1.83 10.74 -8.23
CA ASP A 49 2.05 10.56 -6.80
C ASP A 49 1.08 9.51 -6.21
N VAL A 50 -0.06 9.28 -6.89
CA VAL A 50 -1.05 8.22 -6.57
C VAL A 50 -1.70 7.72 -7.86
N LEU A 51 -1.81 6.40 -8.02
CA LEU A 51 -2.61 5.75 -9.03
C LEU A 51 -3.96 5.36 -8.45
N VAL A 52 -5.05 5.80 -9.07
CA VAL A 52 -6.43 5.37 -8.78
C VAL A 52 -6.93 4.61 -9.99
N ALA A 53 -7.34 3.36 -9.85
CA ALA A 53 -7.70 2.52 -10.97
C ALA A 53 -8.96 1.70 -10.71
N ASP A 54 -9.91 1.67 -11.66
CA ASP A 54 -10.92 0.62 -11.67
C ASP A 54 -10.28 -0.74 -11.95
N ILE A 55 -10.84 -1.76 -11.36
CA ILE A 55 -10.41 -3.13 -11.63
C ILE A 55 -11.01 -3.63 -12.95
N MET A 56 -12.26 -3.30 -13.22
CA MET A 56 -13.02 -3.85 -14.36
C MET A 56 -13.05 -2.86 -15.51
N MET A 57 -12.11 -2.99 -16.42
CA MET A 57 -12.02 -2.15 -17.61
C MET A 57 -11.84 -3.02 -18.88
N PRO A 58 -12.25 -2.53 -20.06
CA PRO A 58 -11.98 -3.19 -21.32
C PRO A 58 -10.48 -3.24 -21.63
N GLU A 59 -10.09 -4.00 -22.65
CA GLU A 59 -8.73 -4.18 -23.16
C GLU A 59 -7.74 -4.75 -22.14
N MET A 60 -7.51 -4.02 -21.04
CA MET A 60 -6.64 -4.42 -19.93
C MET A 60 -7.28 -4.04 -18.61
N ASP A 61 -7.51 -5.03 -17.75
CA ASP A 61 -8.05 -4.81 -16.42
C ASP A 61 -7.03 -4.13 -15.48
N GLY A 62 -7.54 -3.55 -14.39
CA GLY A 62 -6.70 -2.83 -13.42
C GLY A 62 -5.66 -3.72 -12.74
N PHE A 63 -5.95 -5.01 -12.55
CA PHE A 63 -5.00 -5.94 -11.95
C PHE A 63 -3.81 -6.21 -12.86
N GLU A 64 -4.06 -6.47 -14.13
CA GLU A 64 -3.00 -6.69 -15.12
C GLU A 64 -2.16 -5.44 -15.30
N MET A 65 -2.80 -4.25 -15.36
CA MET A 65 -2.10 -2.98 -15.43
C MET A 65 -1.16 -2.80 -14.23
N VAL A 66 -1.66 -2.95 -13.01
CA VAL A 66 -0.84 -2.79 -11.80
C VAL A 66 0.25 -3.85 -11.72
N ARG A 67 -0.01 -5.09 -12.13
CA ARG A 67 1.02 -6.13 -12.21
C ARG A 67 2.20 -5.72 -13.08
N ARG A 68 1.95 -5.10 -14.24
CA ARG A 68 2.99 -4.59 -15.15
C ARG A 68 3.72 -3.39 -14.57
N ILE A 69 2.99 -2.45 -13.95
CA ILE A 69 3.61 -1.30 -13.26
C ILE A 69 4.58 -1.80 -12.18
N ARG A 70 4.17 -2.78 -11.38
CA ARG A 70 4.97 -3.33 -10.26
C ARG A 70 6.25 -4.05 -10.67
N GLN A 71 6.43 -4.34 -11.96
CA GLN A 71 7.72 -4.83 -12.48
C GLN A 71 8.83 -3.76 -12.42
N ASN A 72 8.46 -2.47 -12.44
CA ASN A 72 9.41 -1.35 -12.51
C ASN A 72 9.19 -0.28 -11.45
N ASP A 73 8.05 -0.28 -10.78
CA ASP A 73 7.68 0.69 -9.73
C ASP A 73 6.94 -0.01 -8.59
N LEU A 74 7.61 -0.14 -7.46
CA LEU A 74 7.06 -0.73 -6.23
C LEU A 74 6.49 0.32 -5.28
N LEU A 75 6.80 1.61 -5.48
CA LEU A 75 6.58 2.66 -4.51
C LEU A 75 5.32 3.49 -4.75
N THR A 76 4.95 3.78 -5.99
CA THR A 76 3.76 4.57 -6.27
C THR A 76 2.51 3.93 -5.66
N PRO A 77 1.82 4.61 -4.72
CA PRO A 77 0.63 4.07 -4.10
C PRO A 77 -0.48 3.81 -5.10
N VAL A 78 -1.15 2.66 -4.96
CA VAL A 78 -2.28 2.26 -5.79
C VAL A 78 -3.54 2.12 -4.95
N LEU A 79 -4.60 2.84 -5.34
CA LEU A 79 -5.96 2.72 -4.82
C LEU A 79 -6.84 2.08 -5.89
N PHE A 80 -7.38 0.89 -5.64
CA PHE A 80 -8.37 0.31 -6.53
C PHE A 80 -9.78 0.80 -6.23
N LEU A 81 -10.51 1.15 -7.29
CA LEU A 81 -11.96 1.29 -7.28
C LEU A 81 -12.57 -0.04 -7.70
N THR A 82 -13.64 -0.50 -7.05
CA THR A 82 -14.22 -1.79 -7.40
C THR A 82 -15.71 -1.90 -7.11
N ALA A 83 -16.47 -2.39 -8.07
CA ALA A 83 -17.84 -2.85 -7.86
C ALA A 83 -17.87 -4.24 -7.19
N ARG A 84 -16.78 -5.00 -7.25
CA ARG A 84 -16.70 -6.35 -6.68
C ARG A 84 -16.39 -6.28 -5.18
N SER A 85 -17.19 -7.00 -4.42
CA SER A 85 -17.01 -7.18 -2.98
C SER A 85 -16.48 -8.57 -2.63
N ALA A 86 -16.11 -9.39 -3.62
CA ALA A 86 -15.59 -10.71 -3.37
C ALA A 86 -14.23 -10.62 -2.64
N VAL A 87 -14.14 -11.32 -1.52
CA VAL A 87 -12.93 -11.36 -0.68
C VAL A 87 -11.68 -11.71 -1.49
N ASN A 88 -11.85 -12.62 -2.46
CA ASN A 88 -10.75 -13.08 -3.32
C ASN A 88 -10.17 -11.98 -4.22
N ASP A 89 -11.00 -11.06 -4.73
CA ASP A 89 -10.52 -9.96 -5.58
C ASP A 89 -9.72 -8.95 -4.75
N VAL A 90 -10.15 -8.69 -3.53
CA VAL A 90 -9.43 -7.81 -2.59
C VAL A 90 -8.07 -8.42 -2.23
N VAL A 91 -8.03 -9.71 -1.89
CA VAL A 91 -6.79 -10.43 -1.59
C VAL A 91 -5.84 -10.37 -2.79
N LYS A 92 -6.33 -10.72 -4.00
CA LYS A 92 -5.55 -10.68 -5.23
C LYS A 92 -4.91 -9.31 -5.50
N GLY A 93 -5.67 -8.23 -5.32
CA GLY A 93 -5.12 -6.91 -5.58
C GLY A 93 -4.05 -6.47 -4.57
N PHE A 94 -4.20 -6.83 -3.29
CA PHE A 94 -3.14 -6.60 -2.32
C PHE A 94 -1.90 -7.46 -2.57
N GLU A 95 -2.08 -8.70 -3.06
CA GLU A 95 -0.97 -9.54 -3.52
C GLU A 95 -0.22 -8.90 -4.68
N LEU A 96 -0.93 -8.22 -5.58
CA LEU A 96 -0.36 -7.46 -6.70
C LEU A 96 0.29 -6.13 -6.27
N GLY A 97 0.20 -5.75 -5.00
CA GLY A 97 0.85 -4.55 -4.48
C GLY A 97 -0.03 -3.30 -4.43
N ALA A 98 -1.37 -3.46 -4.43
CA ALA A 98 -2.27 -2.36 -4.10
C ALA A 98 -2.06 -1.88 -2.65
N ASN A 99 -2.29 -0.60 -2.43
CA ASN A 99 -2.17 0.02 -1.12
C ASN A 99 -3.53 0.15 -0.44
N ASP A 100 -4.61 0.35 -1.20
CA ASP A 100 -5.95 0.52 -0.66
C ASP A 100 -7.04 0.11 -1.66
N TYR A 101 -8.28 -0.01 -1.17
CA TYR A 101 -9.46 -0.36 -1.93
C TYR A 101 -10.62 0.55 -1.54
N LEU A 102 -11.38 0.99 -2.55
CA LEU A 102 -12.60 1.76 -2.36
C LEU A 102 -13.73 1.11 -3.15
N LYS A 103 -14.77 0.66 -2.43
CA LYS A 103 -15.92 -0.02 -3.03
C LYS A 103 -16.87 0.98 -3.68
N LYS A 104 -17.26 0.73 -4.93
CA LYS A 104 -18.38 1.43 -5.61
C LYS A 104 -19.74 0.91 -5.09
N PRO A 105 -20.75 1.78 -4.86
CA PRO A 105 -20.66 3.24 -4.91
C PRO A 105 -19.96 3.82 -3.69
N PHE A 106 -19.20 4.91 -3.87
CA PHE A 106 -18.46 5.58 -2.82
C PHE A 106 -18.77 7.08 -2.77
N GLY A 107 -18.53 7.67 -1.59
CA GLY A 107 -18.56 9.12 -1.46
C GLY A 107 -17.28 9.77 -1.97
N ILE A 108 -17.40 10.85 -2.73
CA ILE A 108 -16.24 11.56 -3.29
C ILE A 108 -15.28 12.06 -2.18
N GLN A 109 -15.81 12.44 -1.02
CA GLN A 109 -15.01 12.86 0.14
C GLN A 109 -14.14 11.70 0.68
N GLU A 110 -14.66 10.47 0.65
CA GLU A 110 -13.89 9.29 1.05
C GLU A 110 -12.72 9.06 0.10
N LEU A 111 -12.95 9.17 -1.22
CA LEU A 111 -11.91 9.09 -2.24
C LEU A 111 -10.81 10.13 -1.99
N ILE A 112 -11.18 11.39 -1.76
CA ILE A 112 -10.25 12.50 -1.47
C ILE A 112 -9.38 12.20 -0.25
N VAL A 113 -9.99 11.76 0.86
CA VAL A 113 -9.25 11.45 2.10
C VAL A 113 -8.26 10.33 1.87
N ARG A 114 -8.64 9.27 1.15
CA ARG A 114 -7.76 8.14 0.83
C ARG A 114 -6.59 8.55 -0.07
N ILE A 115 -6.85 9.33 -1.12
CA ILE A 115 -5.78 9.85 -2.01
C ILE A 115 -4.80 10.72 -1.20
N LYS A 116 -5.29 11.64 -0.36
CA LYS A 116 -4.44 12.48 0.50
C LYS A 116 -3.59 11.64 1.45
N ALA A 117 -4.17 10.63 2.08
CA ALA A 117 -3.45 9.71 2.97
C ALA A 117 -2.34 8.97 2.24
N LEU A 118 -2.62 8.45 1.04
CA LEU A 118 -1.64 7.73 0.21
C LEU A 118 -0.51 8.66 -0.28
N ALA A 119 -0.84 9.85 -0.77
CA ALA A 119 0.15 10.82 -1.23
C ALA A 119 1.03 11.34 -0.09
N HIS A 120 0.44 11.62 1.08
CA HIS A 120 1.19 12.06 2.26
C HIS A 120 2.17 10.98 2.72
N GLN A 121 1.77 9.73 2.69
CA GLN A 121 2.66 8.61 2.96
C GLN A 121 3.85 8.59 2.00
N ALA A 122 3.64 8.78 0.70
CA ALA A 122 4.71 8.85 -0.30
C ALA A 122 5.65 10.06 -0.08
N THR A 123 5.11 11.22 0.31
CA THR A 123 5.88 12.45 0.53
C THR A 123 6.74 12.38 1.80
N LEU A 124 6.27 11.75 2.87
CA LEU A 124 7.06 11.51 4.09
C LEU A 124 8.32 10.68 3.79
N TYR A 125 8.26 9.84 2.77
CA TYR A 125 9.43 9.11 2.27
C TYR A 125 10.48 9.98 1.62
N GLN A 126 10.05 10.90 0.75
CA GLN A 126 10.98 11.78 0.02
C GLN A 126 11.58 12.86 0.92
N SER A 127 10.87 13.26 1.98
CA SER A 127 11.30 14.32 2.89
C SER A 127 12.09 13.84 4.13
N SER A 128 12.12 12.54 4.41
CA SER A 128 12.81 11.98 5.58
C SER A 128 14.33 11.88 5.43
N GLN A 129 14.97 12.79 4.69
CA GLN A 129 16.43 12.99 4.74
C GLN A 129 16.92 13.64 6.04
N GLN A 130 16.07 13.82 7.04
CA GLN A 130 16.53 14.24 8.37
C GLN A 130 16.79 13.02 9.27
N PRO A 131 17.93 12.99 9.98
CA PRO A 131 18.29 11.86 10.83
C PRO A 131 17.41 11.83 12.08
N LYS A 132 16.24 11.20 12.03
CA LYS A 132 15.47 10.85 13.22
C LYS A 132 15.86 9.46 13.71
N ARG A 133 16.29 9.42 14.96
CA ARG A 133 16.75 8.28 15.75
C ARG A 133 16.03 6.96 15.41
N GLN A 134 16.85 5.91 15.21
CA GLN A 134 16.47 4.52 14.94
C GLN A 134 15.81 4.27 13.57
N GLN A 135 16.55 4.51 12.51
CA GLN A 135 16.16 4.12 11.16
C GLN A 135 16.48 2.65 10.86
N LEU A 136 17.41 2.06 11.61
CA LEU A 136 17.83 0.67 11.46
C LEU A 136 17.31 -0.14 12.65
N LEU A 137 16.52 -1.15 12.36
CA LEU A 137 15.97 -2.09 13.35
C LEU A 137 16.52 -3.49 13.07
N GLU A 138 17.16 -4.07 14.05
CA GLU A 138 17.62 -5.46 14.00
C GLU A 138 16.47 -6.39 14.37
N ILE A 139 16.19 -7.37 13.51
CA ILE A 139 15.12 -8.35 13.66
C ILE A 139 15.75 -9.74 13.40
N GLY A 140 16.23 -10.40 14.45
CA GLY A 140 17.09 -11.58 14.30
C GLY A 140 18.30 -11.25 13.43
N LYS A 141 18.50 -11.99 12.35
CA LYS A 141 19.59 -11.76 11.38
C LYS A 141 19.26 -10.72 10.29
N TYR A 142 18.05 -10.16 10.31
CA TYR A 142 17.63 -9.12 9.38
C TYR A 142 17.89 -7.72 9.93
N ASN A 143 18.15 -6.79 9.01
CA ASN A 143 18.22 -5.36 9.28
C ASN A 143 17.13 -4.65 8.46
N LEU A 144 16.18 -4.02 9.14
CA LEU A 144 15.16 -3.18 8.53
C LEU A 144 15.60 -1.72 8.57
N ASN A 145 15.84 -1.13 7.40
CA ASN A 145 15.98 0.32 7.28
C ASN A 145 14.60 0.92 6.99
N THR A 146 14.01 1.57 7.99
CA THR A 146 12.66 2.14 7.88
C THR A 146 12.61 3.40 7.03
N ALA A 147 13.74 4.10 6.86
CA ALA A 147 13.82 5.30 6.03
C ALA A 147 13.85 4.97 4.54
N THR A 148 14.57 3.91 4.18
CA THR A 148 14.70 3.48 2.78
C THR A 148 13.80 2.31 2.43
N GLN A 149 13.06 1.76 3.40
CA GLN A 149 12.19 0.58 3.28
C GLN A 149 12.93 -0.68 2.80
N HIS A 150 14.19 -0.80 3.13
CA HIS A 150 15.00 -1.95 2.77
C HIS A 150 15.08 -2.94 3.93
N LEU A 151 14.85 -4.20 3.61
CA LEU A 151 15.07 -5.35 4.48
C LEU A 151 16.31 -6.10 3.99
N SER A 152 17.36 -6.15 4.81
CA SER A 152 18.63 -6.78 4.45
C SER A 152 18.85 -8.05 5.26
N PHE A 153 19.37 -9.10 4.60
CA PHE A 153 19.75 -10.37 5.22
C PHE A 153 21.00 -10.91 4.52
N ALA A 154 22.08 -11.14 5.27
CA ALA A 154 23.34 -11.71 4.76
C ALA A 154 23.87 -11.01 3.48
N GLY A 155 23.78 -9.66 3.44
CA GLY A 155 24.22 -8.85 2.29
C GLY A 155 23.24 -8.75 1.12
N LEU A 156 22.16 -9.51 1.15
CA LEU A 156 21.05 -9.37 0.19
C LEU A 156 20.06 -8.34 0.72
N THR A 157 19.59 -7.46 -0.14
CA THR A 157 18.63 -6.39 0.22
C THR A 157 17.38 -6.53 -0.64
N GLU A 158 16.24 -6.46 0.02
CA GLU A 158 14.92 -6.49 -0.60
C GLU A 158 14.15 -5.22 -0.23
N GLU A 159 13.49 -4.61 -1.21
CA GLU A 159 12.64 -3.46 -1.00
C GLU A 159 11.26 -3.88 -0.47
N LEU A 160 10.77 -3.16 0.53
CA LEU A 160 9.44 -3.33 1.10
C LEU A 160 8.54 -2.20 0.63
N SER A 161 7.26 -2.50 0.44
CA SER A 161 6.26 -1.44 0.35
C SER A 161 6.15 -0.71 1.70
N TYR A 162 5.59 0.50 1.67
CA TYR A 162 5.39 1.29 2.90
C TYR A 162 4.68 0.49 3.99
N ARG A 163 3.57 -0.17 3.63
CA ARG A 163 2.79 -0.93 4.61
C ARG A 163 3.54 -2.12 5.17
N GLU A 164 4.29 -2.84 4.34
CA GLU A 164 5.16 -3.91 4.82
C GLU A 164 6.20 -3.39 5.81
N SER A 165 6.89 -2.30 5.47
CA SER A 165 7.88 -1.68 6.32
C SER A 165 7.28 -1.19 7.65
N GLU A 166 6.14 -0.49 7.62
CA GLU A 166 5.51 0.03 8.83
C GLU A 166 4.90 -1.06 9.72
N ILE A 167 4.27 -2.10 9.14
CA ILE A 167 3.78 -3.25 9.90
C ILE A 167 4.96 -3.94 10.59
N LEU A 168 6.02 -4.23 9.84
CA LEU A 168 7.21 -4.88 10.38
C LEU A 168 7.86 -4.03 11.46
N ARG A 169 7.97 -2.71 11.26
CA ARG A 169 8.47 -1.76 12.26
C ARG A 169 7.63 -1.78 13.55
N MET A 170 6.29 -1.74 13.41
CA MET A 170 5.39 -1.79 14.57
C MET A 170 5.57 -3.08 15.38
N LEU A 171 5.71 -4.21 14.69
CA LEU A 171 5.95 -5.50 15.34
C LEU A 171 7.34 -5.58 15.97
N ALA A 172 8.38 -5.08 15.29
CA ALA A 172 9.75 -5.14 15.76
C ALA A 172 10.01 -4.24 16.99
N VAL A 173 9.43 -3.03 17.02
CA VAL A 173 9.51 -2.12 18.18
C VAL A 173 8.76 -2.68 19.40
N ASN A 174 7.71 -3.46 19.17
CA ASN A 174 6.94 -4.14 20.19
C ASN A 174 7.27 -5.64 20.27
N ARG A 175 8.56 -6.00 20.04
CA ARG A 175 9.01 -7.40 20.11
C ARG A 175 8.51 -8.06 21.40
N ASP A 176 8.06 -9.30 21.28
CA ASP A 176 7.52 -10.10 22.37
C ASP A 176 6.21 -9.62 22.99
N HIS A 177 5.65 -8.52 22.48
CA HIS A 177 4.33 -8.02 22.89
C HIS A 177 3.35 -8.10 21.73
N VAL A 178 2.06 -8.21 22.06
CA VAL A 178 1.01 -8.24 21.03
C VAL A 178 0.73 -6.82 20.57
N VAL A 179 0.79 -6.61 19.25
CA VAL A 179 0.28 -5.40 18.63
C VAL A 179 -1.14 -5.68 18.14
N GLU A 180 -2.10 -4.95 18.70
CA GLU A 180 -3.50 -5.13 18.36
C GLU A 180 -3.79 -4.88 16.89
N THR A 181 -4.59 -5.74 16.28
CA THR A 181 -5.07 -5.58 14.89
C THR A 181 -5.66 -4.19 14.67
N LYS A 182 -6.51 -3.73 15.59
CA LYS A 182 -7.16 -2.42 15.52
C LYS A 182 -6.16 -1.27 15.48
N THR A 183 -5.12 -1.33 16.31
CA THR A 183 -4.04 -0.32 16.35
C THR A 183 -3.30 -0.24 15.02
N ILE A 184 -2.97 -1.38 14.41
CA ILE A 184 -2.33 -1.42 13.09
C ILE A 184 -3.25 -0.82 12.03
N LEU A 185 -4.53 -1.23 12.02
CA LEU A 185 -5.50 -0.80 11.02
C LEU A 185 -5.79 0.70 11.10
N LEU A 186 -6.03 1.23 12.30
CA LEU A 186 -6.27 2.67 12.48
C LEU A 186 -5.06 3.50 12.04
N LYS A 187 -3.85 3.02 12.34
CA LYS A 187 -2.62 3.74 11.97
C LYS A 187 -2.35 3.74 10.47
N LEU A 188 -2.59 2.62 9.78
CA LEU A 188 -2.18 2.45 8.39
C LEU A 188 -3.31 2.62 7.37
N TRP A 189 -4.57 2.49 7.79
CA TRP A 189 -5.76 2.61 6.94
C TRP A 189 -6.76 3.65 7.44
N GLY A 190 -6.59 4.18 8.65
CA GLY A 190 -7.50 5.17 9.23
C GLY A 190 -8.80 4.59 9.77
N ASN A 191 -9.11 3.32 9.50
CA ASN A 191 -10.28 2.61 10.03
C ASN A 191 -10.03 1.09 10.12
N ASP A 192 -10.84 0.39 10.89
CA ASP A 192 -10.75 -1.06 11.15
C ASP A 192 -11.79 -1.87 10.37
N SER A 193 -12.11 -1.45 9.14
CA SER A 193 -13.07 -2.16 8.28
C SER A 193 -12.68 -3.61 8.01
N PHE A 194 -13.68 -4.43 7.67
CA PHE A 194 -13.47 -5.83 7.29
C PHE A 194 -12.44 -5.98 6.15
N PHE A 195 -12.49 -5.11 5.13
CA PHE A 195 -11.56 -5.15 4.00
C PHE A 195 -10.13 -4.85 4.44
N ASN A 196 -9.92 -3.86 5.31
CA ASN A 196 -8.61 -3.51 5.84
C ASN A 196 -8.04 -4.66 6.69
N SER A 197 -8.87 -5.36 7.44
CA SER A 197 -8.47 -6.56 8.20
C SER A 197 -7.97 -7.69 7.29
N ARG A 198 -8.61 -7.90 6.15
CA ARG A 198 -8.15 -8.87 5.14
C ARG A 198 -6.85 -8.44 4.49
N SER A 199 -6.72 -7.15 4.18
CA SER A 199 -5.48 -6.57 3.67
C SER A 199 -4.32 -6.82 4.61
N LEU A 200 -4.50 -6.57 5.90
CA LEU A 200 -3.47 -6.81 6.92
C LEU A 200 -3.03 -8.28 6.93
N GLN A 201 -3.95 -9.24 6.81
CA GLN A 201 -3.62 -10.66 6.73
C GLN A 201 -2.70 -10.98 5.54
N VAL A 202 -2.93 -10.35 4.38
CA VAL A 202 -2.07 -10.52 3.19
C VAL A 202 -0.67 -9.96 3.48
N PHE A 203 -0.56 -8.77 4.05
CA PHE A 203 0.74 -8.18 4.39
C PHE A 203 1.50 -9.03 5.43
N ILE A 204 0.82 -9.57 6.43
CA ILE A 204 1.43 -10.49 7.40
C ILE A 204 1.95 -11.75 6.71
N THR A 205 1.21 -12.30 5.76
CA THR A 205 1.65 -13.47 4.99
C THR A 205 2.90 -13.15 4.16
N LYS A 206 2.91 -12.01 3.45
CA LYS A 206 4.09 -11.55 2.70
C LYS A 206 5.31 -11.37 3.61
N LEU A 207 5.14 -10.73 4.75
CA LEU A 207 6.23 -10.53 5.71
C LEU A 207 6.77 -11.85 6.24
N ARG A 208 5.92 -12.84 6.52
CA ARG A 208 6.37 -14.19 6.91
C ARG A 208 7.24 -14.82 5.83
N HIS A 209 6.86 -14.71 4.56
CA HIS A 209 7.68 -15.21 3.45
C HIS A 209 9.03 -14.49 3.34
N LYS A 210 9.04 -13.16 3.47
CA LYS A 210 10.27 -12.35 3.40
C LYS A 210 11.23 -12.66 4.56
N LEU A 211 10.70 -12.98 5.74
CA LEU A 211 11.48 -13.31 6.93
C LEU A 211 11.84 -14.79 7.06
N ALA A 212 11.42 -15.65 6.14
CA ALA A 212 11.54 -17.10 6.24
C ALA A 212 12.99 -17.64 6.21
N ARG A 213 13.98 -16.81 5.84
CA ARG A 213 15.40 -17.22 5.85
C ARG A 213 16.01 -17.27 7.25
N ASP A 214 15.35 -16.69 8.24
CA ASP A 214 15.74 -16.79 9.65
C ASP A 214 14.65 -17.51 10.45
N GLU A 215 14.86 -18.77 10.72
CA GLU A 215 13.89 -19.63 11.44
C GLU A 215 13.65 -19.19 12.88
N SER A 216 14.55 -18.39 13.46
CA SER A 216 14.38 -17.83 14.81
C SER A 216 13.28 -16.78 14.87
N ILE A 217 12.84 -16.21 13.72
CA ILE A 217 11.84 -15.15 13.65
C ILE A 217 10.47 -15.74 13.33
N LYS A 218 9.48 -15.42 14.16
CA LYS A 218 8.09 -15.82 13.90
C LYS A 218 7.14 -14.65 14.11
N ILE A 219 6.22 -14.43 13.18
CA ILE A 219 5.07 -13.55 13.37
C ILE A 219 3.88 -14.43 13.75
N ILE A 220 3.48 -14.38 15.02
CA ILE A 220 2.40 -15.18 15.59
C ILE A 220 1.09 -14.40 15.52
N ASN A 221 0.01 -15.09 15.11
CA ASN A 221 -1.34 -14.56 15.23
C ASN A 221 -1.91 -14.88 16.63
N VAL A 222 -2.17 -13.86 17.42
CA VAL A 222 -2.89 -13.98 18.69
C VAL A 222 -4.38 -13.80 18.40
N ARG A 223 -5.07 -14.94 18.33
CA ARG A 223 -6.46 -15.03 17.84
C ARG A 223 -7.37 -14.00 18.54
N GLY A 224 -8.08 -13.21 17.73
CA GLY A 224 -9.02 -12.18 18.19
C GLY A 224 -8.39 -10.90 18.73
N ILE A 225 -7.05 -10.83 18.84
CA ILE A 225 -6.35 -9.67 19.43
C ILE A 225 -5.45 -9.00 18.39
N GLY A 226 -4.45 -9.71 17.86
CA GLY A 226 -3.47 -9.08 16.97
C GLY A 226 -2.32 -9.99 16.58
N TYR A 227 -1.17 -9.39 16.36
CA TYR A 227 0.04 -10.07 15.93
C TYR A 227 1.20 -9.80 16.89
N LYS A 228 2.07 -10.78 17.03
CA LYS A 228 3.27 -10.70 17.85
C LYS A 228 4.46 -11.18 17.03
N LEU A 229 5.54 -10.40 17.01
CA LEU A 229 6.83 -10.84 16.49
C LEU A 229 7.67 -11.38 17.64
N ILE A 230 8.17 -12.59 17.47
CA ILE A 230 9.10 -13.22 18.41
C ILE A 230 10.41 -13.50 17.69
N THR A 231 11.50 -13.43 18.44
CA THR A 231 12.82 -13.90 18.03
C THR A 231 13.29 -14.89 19.09
N GLU A 232 13.38 -16.16 18.70
CA GLU A 232 13.94 -17.19 19.58
C GLU A 232 15.48 -17.03 19.56
N GLU A 233 16.11 -16.87 20.73
CA GLU A 233 17.57 -17.03 20.83
C GLU A 233 17.89 -18.50 20.58
N LEU A 234 18.71 -18.77 19.56
CA LEU A 234 19.23 -20.12 19.27
C LEU A 234 20.35 -20.46 20.22
#